data_d6f71524b54f81b9aada2037eb689742
#
_entry.id   d6f71524b54f81b9aada2037eb689742
#
_cell.length_a   1.000
_cell.length_b   1.000
_cell.length_c   1.000
_cell.angle_alpha   90.00
_cell.angle_beta   90.00
_cell.angle_gamma   90.00
#
_symmetry.space_group_name_H-M   'P 1'
#
loop_
_entity.id
_entity.type
_entity.pdbx_description
1 polymer ?
#
loop_
_entity_poly.entity_id
_entity_poly.type
_entity_poly.pdbx_seq_one_letter_code
_entity_poly.pdbx_strand_id
1 'polypeptide(L)'
;MTLAEYEWMRNQLDEPIKLKKKRLMLDRVQEDSFDPYKEISNNRRHFKKTEDLYYLVLNLHMVEKTEVSETEFEFLRYECRIIEEYLMQIPDYGQFELSILADFPWIFSDRFIENNYLKIKKRMRRLAQLNNHEQYLFTFLINLTSFYIENGRLKKARSVNEDMKRSLAHKERSTVIYETLMADYYQRLISAALGEEKTKDYQEFFTVLEYMLGKNQRRSLEKKLLAIAEPSN
;
A
#
# COMPACT_ATOMS: atom_id res chain seq x y z
N MET A 1 10.11 -12.68 31.64
CA MET A 1 9.75 -11.69 30.61
C MET A 1 10.19 -12.21 29.26
N THR A 2 9.27 -12.46 28.37
CA THR A 2 9.54 -12.89 27.01
C THR A 2 10.02 -11.71 26.15
N LEU A 3 10.65 -11.98 25.02
CA LEU A 3 11.03 -10.91 24.07
C LEU A 3 9.81 -10.11 23.60
N ALA A 4 8.67 -10.78 23.40
CA ALA A 4 7.41 -10.16 23.02
C ALA A 4 6.85 -9.21 24.12
N GLU A 5 6.95 -9.60 25.40
CA GLU A 5 6.58 -8.73 26.51
C GLU A 5 7.50 -7.53 26.64
N TYR A 6 8.81 -7.72 26.41
CA TYR A 6 9.79 -6.62 26.39
C TYR A 6 9.51 -5.64 25.25
N GLU A 7 9.28 -6.14 24.04
CA GLU A 7 8.96 -5.32 22.87
C GLU A 7 7.62 -4.59 23.06
N TRP A 8 6.60 -5.26 23.63
CA TRP A 8 5.33 -4.63 23.95
C TRP A 8 5.50 -3.51 24.97
N MET A 9 6.22 -3.74 26.09
CA MET A 9 6.50 -2.71 27.10
C MET A 9 7.32 -1.56 26.54
N ARG A 10 8.34 -1.84 25.74
CA ARG A 10 9.14 -0.82 25.06
C ARG A 10 8.30 0.05 24.14
N ASN A 11 7.37 -0.55 23.40
CA ASN A 11 6.47 0.17 22.48
C ASN A 11 5.38 0.96 23.22
N GLN A 12 5.03 0.59 24.47
CA GLN A 12 4.13 1.35 25.32
C GLN A 12 4.81 2.52 26.03
N LEU A 13 6.08 2.38 26.39
CA LEU A 13 6.83 3.39 27.12
C LEU A 13 7.38 4.51 26.24
N ASP A 14 7.80 4.17 25.00
CA ASP A 14 8.34 5.15 24.05
C ASP A 14 7.87 4.80 22.62
N GLU A 15 6.85 5.51 22.15
CA GLU A 15 6.53 5.48 20.72
C GLU A 15 7.81 5.86 19.95
N PRO A 16 8.33 5.00 19.06
CA PRO A 16 9.54 5.32 18.32
C PRO A 16 9.44 6.71 17.68
N ILE A 17 10.46 7.53 17.86
CA ILE A 17 10.47 8.94 17.41
C ILE A 17 10.00 9.07 15.95
N LYS A 18 10.37 8.11 15.10
CA LYS A 18 9.96 8.07 13.69
C LYS A 18 8.44 7.85 13.53
N LEU A 19 7.83 6.97 14.31
CA LEU A 19 6.37 6.76 14.29
C LEU A 19 5.63 7.98 14.80
N LYS A 20 6.08 8.57 15.89
CA LYS A 20 5.53 9.83 16.43
C LYS A 20 5.59 10.96 15.39
N LYS A 21 6.73 11.13 14.71
CA LYS A 21 6.86 12.14 13.65
C LYS A 21 5.90 11.87 12.48
N LYS A 22 5.77 10.61 12.04
CA LYS A 22 4.81 10.23 10.99
C LYS A 22 3.38 10.59 11.39
N ARG A 23 2.95 10.20 12.60
CA ARG A 23 1.63 10.50 13.12
C ARG A 23 1.36 12.00 13.17
N LEU A 24 2.25 12.77 13.82
CA LEU A 24 2.12 14.23 13.91
C LEU A 24 2.07 14.91 12.53
N MET A 25 2.81 14.42 11.57
CA MET A 25 2.74 14.92 10.21
C MET A 25 1.38 14.60 9.57
N LEU A 26 0.88 13.36 9.70
CA LEU A 26 -0.41 12.95 9.14
C LEU A 26 -1.58 13.69 9.78
N ASP A 27 -1.51 13.98 11.09
CA ASP A 27 -2.49 14.82 11.80
C ASP A 27 -2.51 16.24 11.21
N ARG A 28 -1.33 16.83 10.97
CA ARG A 28 -1.20 18.18 10.40
C ARG A 28 -1.66 18.29 8.94
N VAL A 29 -1.58 17.22 8.15
CA VAL A 29 -2.07 17.21 6.75
C VAL A 29 -3.57 17.54 6.67
N GLN A 30 -4.33 17.35 7.75
CA GLN A 30 -5.76 17.65 7.80
C GLN A 30 -6.05 19.12 8.18
N GLU A 31 -5.04 19.92 8.50
CA GLU A 31 -5.20 21.32 8.85
C GLU A 31 -5.28 22.19 7.58
N ASP A 32 -6.23 23.11 7.50
CA ASP A 32 -6.40 24.05 6.36
C ASP A 32 -5.15 24.89 6.08
N SER A 33 -4.29 25.10 7.08
CA SER A 33 -3.03 25.85 6.98
C SER A 33 -1.84 25.02 6.53
N PHE A 34 -2.03 23.71 6.26
CA PHE A 34 -0.92 22.83 5.90
C PHE A 34 -0.41 23.10 4.48
N ASP A 35 0.89 23.37 4.36
CA ASP A 35 1.58 23.54 3.09
C ASP A 35 2.46 22.33 2.79
N PRO A 36 2.00 21.41 1.92
CA PRO A 36 2.73 20.20 1.59
C PRO A 36 4.08 20.50 0.91
N TYR A 37 4.19 21.53 0.10
CA TYR A 37 5.44 21.87 -0.60
C TYR A 37 6.53 22.34 0.34
N LYS A 38 6.16 23.14 1.34
CA LYS A 38 7.07 23.59 2.39
C LYS A 38 7.59 22.41 3.20
N GLU A 39 6.70 21.48 3.54
CA GLU A 39 7.07 20.30 4.34
C GLU A 39 7.96 19.33 3.53
N ILE A 40 7.66 19.09 2.25
CA ILE A 40 8.53 18.32 1.34
C ILE A 40 9.93 18.95 1.26
N SER A 41 10.01 20.27 1.10
CA SER A 41 11.29 20.97 1.06
C SER A 41 12.08 20.83 2.38
N ASN A 42 11.40 20.87 3.52
CA ASN A 42 12.00 20.66 4.83
C ASN A 42 12.53 19.23 4.99
N ASN A 43 11.73 18.23 4.61
CA ASN A 43 12.14 16.82 4.67
C ASN A 43 13.35 16.54 3.77
N ARG A 44 13.38 17.11 2.54
CA ARG A 44 14.55 17.02 1.64
C ARG A 44 15.81 17.65 2.27
N ARG A 45 15.65 18.79 2.98
CA ARG A 45 16.76 19.43 3.68
C ARG A 45 17.25 18.54 4.84
N HIS A 46 16.35 17.89 5.56
CA HIS A 46 16.72 16.95 6.62
C HIS A 46 17.42 15.72 6.03
N PHE A 47 16.89 15.14 4.94
CA PHE A 47 17.55 14.03 4.25
C PHE A 47 18.98 14.39 3.83
N LYS A 48 19.17 15.55 3.18
CA LYS A 48 20.53 16.02 2.77
C LYS A 48 21.52 16.16 3.93
N LYS A 49 21.03 16.40 5.16
CA LYS A 49 21.88 16.54 6.35
C LYS A 49 22.19 15.22 7.05
N THR A 50 21.27 14.27 6.98
CA THR A 50 21.30 13.07 7.83
C THR A 50 21.43 11.78 7.03
N GLU A 51 21.19 11.83 5.71
CA GLU A 51 21.07 10.68 4.81
C GLU A 51 19.99 9.65 5.25
N ASP A 52 19.12 10.05 6.20
CA ASP A 52 18.04 9.18 6.68
C ASP A 52 16.87 9.17 5.69
N LEU A 53 16.72 8.08 4.95
CA LEU A 53 15.67 7.87 3.96
C LEU A 53 14.24 8.03 4.52
N TYR A 54 14.09 7.91 5.83
CA TYR A 54 12.80 8.13 6.49
C TYR A 54 12.15 9.47 6.09
N TYR A 55 12.93 10.53 5.90
CA TYR A 55 12.40 11.84 5.49
C TYR A 55 11.84 11.82 4.06
N LEU A 56 12.42 11.05 3.16
CA LEU A 56 11.88 10.88 1.80
C LEU A 56 10.60 10.05 1.81
N VAL A 57 10.54 9.01 2.66
CA VAL A 57 9.33 8.19 2.85
C VAL A 57 8.18 9.00 3.45
N LEU A 58 8.46 9.96 4.34
CA LEU A 58 7.46 10.90 4.83
C LEU A 58 6.82 11.72 3.70
N ASN A 59 7.61 12.13 2.69
CA ASN A 59 7.07 12.84 1.54
C ASN A 59 6.08 11.98 0.74
N LEU A 60 6.37 10.69 0.57
CA LEU A 60 5.43 9.76 -0.08
C LEU A 60 4.11 9.63 0.69
N HIS A 61 4.17 9.42 1.99
CA HIS A 61 2.96 9.35 2.83
C HIS A 61 2.14 10.63 2.80
N MET A 62 2.80 11.78 2.73
CA MET A 62 2.11 13.07 2.70
C MET A 62 1.35 13.26 1.40
N VAL A 63 1.99 12.97 0.26
CA VAL A 63 1.36 13.09 -1.06
C VAL A 63 0.19 12.11 -1.22
N GLU A 64 0.29 10.91 -0.69
CA GLU A 64 -0.82 9.95 -0.69
C GLU A 64 -2.06 10.45 0.07
N LYS A 65 -1.89 11.33 1.06
CA LYS A 65 -2.97 11.88 1.89
C LYS A 65 -3.48 13.25 1.42
N THR A 66 -2.69 13.96 0.64
CA THR A 66 -3.11 15.20 -0.02
C THR A 66 -3.55 14.83 -1.43
N GLU A 67 -4.72 15.24 -1.89
CA GLU A 67 -5.18 15.02 -3.27
C GLU A 67 -4.29 15.82 -4.26
N VAL A 68 -3.03 15.41 -4.33
CA VAL A 68 -1.99 16.05 -5.14
C VAL A 68 -2.23 15.68 -6.62
N SER A 69 -2.18 16.65 -7.51
CA SER A 69 -2.40 16.46 -8.93
C SER A 69 -1.31 15.62 -9.61
N GLU A 70 -1.59 15.02 -10.79
CA GLU A 70 -0.63 14.20 -11.54
C GLU A 70 0.71 14.90 -11.83
N THR A 71 0.70 16.24 -11.99
CA THR A 71 1.91 17.05 -12.18
C THR A 71 2.83 17.07 -10.97
N GLU A 72 2.28 16.77 -9.79
CA GLU A 72 3.02 16.75 -8.53
C GLU A 72 3.71 15.41 -8.29
N PHE A 73 3.24 14.31 -8.91
CA PHE A 73 3.99 13.05 -8.96
C PHE A 73 5.35 13.20 -9.65
N GLU A 74 5.47 14.07 -10.66
CA GLU A 74 6.77 14.41 -11.25
C GLU A 74 7.71 15.04 -10.23
N PHE A 75 7.16 15.80 -9.29
CA PHE A 75 7.91 16.40 -8.20
C PHE A 75 8.54 15.39 -7.25
N LEU A 76 7.92 14.21 -7.08
CA LEU A 76 8.44 13.12 -6.25
C LEU A 76 9.40 12.17 -6.97
N ARG A 77 9.70 12.39 -8.24
CA ARG A 77 10.67 11.55 -8.98
C ARG A 77 12.03 11.46 -8.30
N TYR A 78 12.41 12.50 -7.57
CA TYR A 78 13.66 12.52 -6.81
C TYR A 78 13.61 11.48 -5.68
N GLU A 79 12.54 11.47 -4.88
CA GLU A 79 12.32 10.54 -3.80
C GLU A 79 12.25 9.10 -4.31
N CYS A 80 11.42 8.87 -5.32
CA CYS A 80 11.22 7.56 -5.91
C CYS A 80 12.54 6.94 -6.40
N ARG A 81 13.35 7.72 -7.13
CA ARG A 81 14.65 7.26 -7.63
C ARG A 81 15.62 6.89 -6.52
N ILE A 82 15.78 7.75 -5.51
CA ILE A 82 16.72 7.49 -4.40
C ILE A 82 16.29 6.26 -3.61
N ILE A 83 15.00 6.11 -3.35
CA ILE A 83 14.47 4.96 -2.61
C ILE A 83 14.65 3.67 -3.43
N GLU A 84 14.39 3.67 -4.74
CA GLU A 84 14.62 2.51 -5.60
C GLU A 84 16.10 2.15 -5.68
N GLU A 85 17.00 3.12 -5.89
CA GLU A 85 18.46 2.93 -5.90
C GLU A 85 18.97 2.33 -4.58
N TYR A 86 18.47 2.82 -3.44
CA TYR A 86 18.79 2.28 -2.14
C TYR A 86 18.35 0.81 -2.00
N LEU A 87 17.10 0.49 -2.37
CA LEU A 87 16.58 -0.88 -2.27
C LEU A 87 17.28 -1.86 -3.21
N MET A 88 17.80 -1.39 -4.36
CA MET A 88 18.61 -2.21 -5.26
C MET A 88 19.94 -2.64 -4.64
N GLN A 89 20.51 -1.84 -3.75
CA GLN A 89 21.82 -2.10 -3.13
C GLN A 89 21.73 -3.00 -1.90
N ILE A 90 20.54 -3.16 -1.32
CA ILE A 90 20.36 -3.94 -0.10
C ILE A 90 20.22 -5.43 -0.42
N PRO A 91 21.08 -6.29 0.14
CA PRO A 91 21.03 -7.73 -0.09
C PRO A 91 19.78 -8.38 0.52
N ASP A 92 19.31 -7.88 1.66
CA ASP A 92 18.13 -8.39 2.36
C ASP A 92 17.29 -7.26 2.95
N TYR A 93 15.94 -7.35 2.83
CA TYR A 93 15.02 -6.32 3.28
C TYR A 93 14.67 -6.50 4.75
N GLY A 94 14.85 -5.45 5.56
CA GLY A 94 14.34 -5.34 6.93
C GLY A 94 12.89 -4.86 6.96
N GLN A 95 12.37 -4.61 8.15
CA GLN A 95 10.99 -4.16 8.36
C GLN A 95 10.71 -2.81 7.68
N PHE A 96 11.67 -1.89 7.73
CA PHE A 96 11.55 -0.56 7.12
C PHE A 96 11.42 -0.66 5.60
N GLU A 97 12.28 -1.43 4.94
CA GLU A 97 12.25 -1.62 3.50
C GLU A 97 10.98 -2.34 3.05
N LEU A 98 10.55 -3.35 3.81
CA LEU A 98 9.30 -4.05 3.51
C LEU A 98 8.06 -3.18 3.69
N SER A 99 8.07 -2.22 4.63
CA SER A 99 6.97 -1.25 4.75
C SER A 99 6.90 -0.33 3.54
N ILE A 100 8.04 0.14 3.02
CA ILE A 100 8.07 0.97 1.80
C ILE A 100 7.53 0.18 0.60
N LEU A 101 7.97 -1.06 0.44
CA LEU A 101 7.52 -1.93 -0.64
C LEU A 101 6.02 -2.26 -0.56
N ALA A 102 5.49 -2.39 0.66
CA ALA A 102 4.08 -2.65 0.88
C ALA A 102 3.21 -1.42 0.64
N ASP A 103 3.59 -0.27 1.17
CA ASP A 103 2.79 0.94 1.13
C ASP A 103 2.86 1.63 -0.26
N PHE A 104 4.02 1.58 -0.93
CA PHE A 104 4.28 2.36 -2.15
C PHE A 104 4.77 1.54 -3.36
N PRO A 105 4.11 0.45 -3.77
CA PRO A 105 4.57 -0.33 -4.93
C PRO A 105 4.59 0.48 -6.23
N TRP A 106 3.83 1.56 -6.31
CA TRP A 106 3.70 2.44 -7.45
C TRP A 106 4.93 3.34 -7.73
N ILE A 107 5.85 3.50 -6.75
CA ILE A 107 7.07 4.29 -6.98
C ILE A 107 8.14 3.52 -7.76
N PHE A 108 8.03 2.21 -7.82
CA PHE A 108 9.05 1.35 -8.41
C PHE A 108 8.81 1.10 -9.89
N SER A 109 9.92 0.98 -10.62
CA SER A 109 9.86 0.53 -12.01
C SER A 109 9.32 -0.91 -12.09
N ASP A 110 8.64 -1.23 -13.21
CA ASP A 110 8.18 -2.59 -13.47
C ASP A 110 9.31 -3.62 -13.39
N ARG A 111 10.45 -3.25 -13.96
CA ARG A 111 11.64 -4.09 -13.95
C ARG A 111 12.11 -4.40 -12.52
N PHE A 112 12.06 -3.40 -11.64
CA PHE A 112 12.40 -3.61 -10.23
C PHE A 112 11.44 -4.60 -9.59
N ILE A 113 10.13 -4.38 -9.73
CA ILE A 113 9.11 -5.27 -9.15
C ILE A 113 9.24 -6.68 -9.70
N GLU A 114 9.32 -6.86 -11.01
CA GLU A 114 9.42 -8.19 -11.65
C GLU A 114 10.64 -8.98 -11.17
N ASN A 115 11.79 -8.33 -11.11
CA ASN A 115 13.04 -8.97 -10.68
C ASN A 115 13.05 -9.31 -9.18
N ASN A 116 12.33 -8.57 -8.36
CA ASN A 116 12.37 -8.72 -6.90
C ASN A 116 11.09 -9.34 -6.31
N TYR A 117 10.02 -9.54 -7.08
CA TYR A 117 8.71 -9.96 -6.60
C TYR A 117 8.76 -11.20 -5.70
N LEU A 118 9.43 -12.26 -6.13
CA LEU A 118 9.54 -13.49 -5.34
C LEU A 118 10.40 -13.29 -4.08
N LYS A 119 11.47 -12.50 -4.16
CA LYS A 119 12.31 -12.15 -3.00
C LYS A 119 11.50 -11.37 -1.96
N ILE A 120 10.76 -10.35 -2.40
CA ILE A 120 9.89 -9.52 -1.54
C ILE A 120 8.87 -10.39 -0.83
N LYS A 121 8.10 -11.20 -1.56
CA LYS A 121 7.09 -12.10 -0.99
C LYS A 121 7.68 -13.09 0.01
N LYS A 122 8.80 -13.73 -0.33
CA LYS A 122 9.48 -14.68 0.56
C LYS A 122 9.90 -13.99 1.86
N ARG A 123 10.42 -12.78 1.77
CA ARG A 123 10.87 -12.02 2.94
C ARG A 123 9.71 -11.57 3.81
N MET A 124 8.62 -11.06 3.22
CA MET A 124 7.40 -10.67 3.94
C MET A 124 6.78 -11.86 4.67
N ARG A 125 6.70 -13.04 4.03
CA ARG A 125 6.22 -14.26 4.68
C ARG A 125 7.09 -14.69 5.86
N ARG A 126 8.41 -14.58 5.74
CA ARG A 126 9.33 -14.90 6.83
C ARG A 126 9.17 -13.93 8.00
N LEU A 127 9.01 -12.65 7.73
CA LEU A 127 8.78 -11.64 8.77
C LEU A 127 7.45 -11.87 9.48
N ALA A 128 6.40 -12.24 8.75
CA ALA A 128 5.08 -12.57 9.28
C ALA A 128 5.15 -13.70 10.33
N GLN A 129 5.95 -14.74 10.07
CA GLN A 129 6.15 -15.84 11.01
C GLN A 129 6.86 -15.45 12.31
N LEU A 130 7.70 -14.40 12.26
CA LEU A 130 8.47 -13.95 13.42
C LEU A 130 7.69 -13.00 14.34
N ASN A 131 6.86 -12.11 13.77
CA ASN A 131 6.32 -10.96 14.49
C ASN A 131 4.82 -10.70 14.26
N ASN A 132 4.05 -11.65 13.77
CA ASN A 132 2.64 -11.44 13.37
C ASN A 132 2.43 -10.28 12.36
N HIS A 133 3.44 -9.93 11.58
CA HIS A 133 3.37 -8.86 10.56
C HIS A 133 2.87 -9.37 9.21
N GLU A 134 1.82 -10.20 9.21
CA GLU A 134 1.20 -10.70 7.98
C GLU A 134 0.63 -9.58 7.10
N GLN A 135 0.27 -8.47 7.72
CA GLN A 135 -0.28 -7.30 7.04
C GLN A 135 0.61 -6.77 5.91
N TYR A 136 1.95 -6.80 6.02
CA TYR A 136 2.82 -6.30 4.95
C TYR A 136 2.65 -7.06 3.63
N LEU A 137 2.50 -8.39 3.69
CA LEU A 137 2.30 -9.18 2.48
C LEU A 137 0.97 -8.82 1.79
N PHE A 138 -0.11 -8.75 2.56
CA PHE A 138 -1.42 -8.44 1.99
C PHE A 138 -1.51 -6.99 1.53
N THR A 139 -0.98 -6.04 2.29
CA THR A 139 -0.88 -4.63 1.87
C THR A 139 -0.12 -4.50 0.54
N PHE A 140 1.03 -5.18 0.42
CA PHE A 140 1.79 -5.21 -0.83
C PHE A 140 0.98 -5.75 -2.00
N LEU A 141 0.32 -6.90 -1.83
CA LEU A 141 -0.45 -7.53 -2.91
C LEU A 141 -1.68 -6.69 -3.30
N ILE A 142 -2.38 -6.10 -2.32
CA ILE A 142 -3.51 -5.20 -2.54
C ILE A 142 -3.07 -3.97 -3.32
N ASN A 143 -2.05 -3.25 -2.84
CA ASN A 143 -1.59 -2.01 -3.46
C ASN A 143 -0.99 -2.25 -4.84
N LEU A 144 -0.24 -3.34 -5.02
CA LEU A 144 0.32 -3.70 -6.32
C LEU A 144 -0.77 -4.11 -7.33
N THR A 145 -1.82 -4.81 -6.87
CA THR A 145 -2.97 -5.14 -7.73
C THR A 145 -3.69 -3.87 -8.18
N SER A 146 -3.96 -2.93 -7.25
CA SER A 146 -4.58 -1.63 -7.57
C SER A 146 -3.74 -0.87 -8.59
N PHE A 147 -2.44 -0.76 -8.33
CA PHE A 147 -1.50 -0.08 -9.23
C PHE A 147 -1.52 -0.67 -10.65
N TYR A 148 -1.52 -1.99 -10.80
CA TYR A 148 -1.58 -2.60 -12.12
C TYR A 148 -2.92 -2.40 -12.81
N ILE A 149 -4.03 -2.37 -12.08
CA ILE A 149 -5.36 -2.06 -12.66
C ILE A 149 -5.39 -0.62 -13.17
N GLU A 150 -4.96 0.35 -12.36
CA GLU A 150 -4.92 1.78 -12.68
C GLU A 150 -4.05 2.08 -13.91
N ASN A 151 -3.02 1.27 -14.13
CA ASN A 151 -2.14 1.38 -15.31
C ASN A 151 -2.55 0.47 -16.48
N GLY A 152 -3.77 -0.10 -16.48
CA GLY A 152 -4.27 -0.95 -17.56
C GLY A 152 -3.58 -2.30 -17.71
N ARG A 153 -2.75 -2.72 -16.75
CA ARG A 153 -1.96 -3.95 -16.79
C ARG A 153 -2.71 -5.14 -16.22
N LEU A 154 -3.89 -5.40 -16.75
CA LEU A 154 -4.88 -6.33 -16.18
C LEU A 154 -4.35 -7.76 -16.02
N LYS A 155 -3.50 -8.25 -16.94
CA LYS A 155 -2.88 -9.59 -16.81
C LYS A 155 -1.98 -9.69 -15.58
N LYS A 156 -1.17 -8.65 -15.31
CA LYS A 156 -0.32 -8.60 -14.11
C LYS A 156 -1.17 -8.47 -12.85
N ALA A 157 -2.17 -7.59 -12.86
CA ALA A 157 -3.13 -7.45 -11.77
C ALA A 157 -3.79 -8.79 -11.41
N ARG A 158 -4.27 -9.54 -12.40
CA ARG A 158 -4.86 -10.89 -12.21
C ARG A 158 -3.87 -11.83 -11.55
N SER A 159 -2.64 -11.92 -12.04
CA SER A 159 -1.61 -12.79 -11.47
C SER A 159 -1.30 -12.47 -10.01
N VAL A 160 -1.20 -11.19 -9.66
CA VAL A 160 -0.96 -10.75 -8.27
C VAL A 160 -2.17 -11.04 -7.38
N ASN A 161 -3.39 -10.82 -7.88
CA ASN A 161 -4.62 -11.13 -7.14
C ASN A 161 -4.79 -12.64 -6.89
N GLU A 162 -4.44 -13.48 -7.87
CA GLU A 162 -4.41 -14.94 -7.70
C GLU A 162 -3.38 -15.37 -6.64
N ASP A 163 -2.22 -14.71 -6.59
CA ASP A 163 -1.22 -14.94 -5.55
C ASP A 163 -1.76 -14.55 -4.16
N MET A 164 -2.54 -13.47 -4.07
CA MET A 164 -3.23 -13.08 -2.84
C MET A 164 -4.24 -14.15 -2.42
N LYS A 165 -5.11 -14.60 -3.32
CA LYS A 165 -6.09 -15.67 -3.05
C LYS A 165 -5.41 -16.96 -2.60
N ARG A 166 -4.32 -17.37 -3.25
CA ARG A 166 -3.54 -18.55 -2.82
C ARG A 166 -2.95 -18.39 -1.41
N SER A 167 -2.50 -17.18 -1.06
CA SER A 167 -1.96 -16.89 0.27
C SER A 167 -3.05 -16.91 1.36
N LEU A 168 -4.29 -16.51 1.02
CA LEU A 168 -5.45 -16.52 1.91
C LEU A 168 -6.03 -17.92 2.12
N ALA A 169 -5.92 -18.83 1.13
CA ALA A 169 -6.53 -20.16 1.19
C ALA A 169 -6.08 -21.02 2.38
N HIS A 170 -4.92 -20.71 2.97
CA HIS A 170 -4.36 -21.42 4.12
C HIS A 170 -4.55 -20.67 5.45
N LYS A 171 -5.37 -19.62 5.46
CA LYS A 171 -5.62 -18.80 6.65
C LYS A 171 -7.01 -19.04 7.21
N GLU A 172 -7.15 -18.85 8.52
CA GLU A 172 -8.46 -18.84 9.13
C GLU A 172 -9.24 -17.60 8.64
N ARG A 173 -10.43 -17.81 8.08
CA ARG A 173 -11.23 -16.74 7.45
C ARG A 173 -11.53 -15.58 8.39
N SER A 174 -11.75 -15.86 9.66
CA SER A 174 -12.03 -14.84 10.69
C SER A 174 -10.89 -13.82 10.87
N THR A 175 -9.66 -14.20 10.56
CA THR A 175 -8.47 -13.34 10.73
C THR A 175 -8.11 -12.53 9.49
N VAL A 176 -8.69 -12.84 8.32
CA VAL A 176 -8.34 -12.25 7.02
C VAL A 176 -9.59 -11.83 6.22
N ILE A 177 -10.63 -11.36 6.91
CA ILE A 177 -11.90 -10.98 6.28
C ILE A 177 -11.69 -9.83 5.29
N TYR A 178 -10.97 -8.79 5.71
CA TYR A 178 -10.70 -7.62 4.88
C TYR A 178 -9.94 -7.99 3.60
N GLU A 179 -8.87 -8.75 3.74
CA GLU A 179 -8.02 -9.20 2.62
C GLU A 179 -8.80 -10.09 1.65
N THR A 180 -9.69 -10.94 2.19
CA THR A 180 -10.58 -11.79 1.36
C THR A 180 -11.56 -10.94 0.56
N LEU A 181 -12.20 -9.97 1.19
CA LEU A 181 -13.11 -9.03 0.52
C LEU A 181 -12.38 -8.22 -0.56
N MET A 182 -11.16 -7.74 -0.27
CA MET A 182 -10.37 -7.01 -1.25
C MET A 182 -9.93 -7.89 -2.42
N ALA A 183 -9.56 -9.14 -2.17
CA ALA A 183 -9.22 -10.08 -3.24
C ALA A 183 -10.42 -10.37 -4.16
N ASP A 184 -11.61 -10.50 -3.61
CA ASP A 184 -12.84 -10.69 -4.38
C ASP A 184 -13.26 -9.41 -5.11
N TYR A 185 -13.10 -8.24 -4.50
CA TYR A 185 -13.32 -6.96 -5.14
C TYR A 185 -12.43 -6.79 -6.38
N TYR A 186 -11.12 -7.01 -6.23
CA TYR A 186 -10.20 -6.89 -7.37
C TYR A 186 -10.43 -7.93 -8.45
N GLN A 187 -10.86 -9.14 -8.09
CA GLN A 187 -11.27 -10.13 -9.10
C GLN A 187 -12.41 -9.59 -9.97
N ARG A 188 -13.45 -9.03 -9.34
CA ARG A 188 -14.60 -8.45 -10.06
C ARG A 188 -14.20 -7.25 -10.91
N LEU A 189 -13.34 -6.38 -10.35
CA LEU A 189 -12.81 -5.21 -11.05
C LEU A 189 -12.03 -5.61 -12.31
N ILE A 190 -11.18 -6.62 -12.22
CA ILE A 190 -10.39 -7.16 -13.34
C ILE A 190 -11.32 -7.82 -14.37
N SER A 191 -12.29 -8.62 -13.92
CA SER A 191 -13.25 -9.28 -14.81
C SER A 191 -14.14 -8.28 -15.53
N ALA A 192 -14.59 -7.22 -14.87
CA ALA A 192 -15.32 -6.12 -15.49
C ALA A 192 -14.49 -5.38 -16.54
N ALA A 193 -13.23 -5.04 -16.20
CA ALA A 193 -12.31 -4.38 -17.11
C ALA A 193 -11.96 -5.21 -18.37
N LEU A 194 -12.07 -6.53 -18.27
CA LEU A 194 -11.84 -7.47 -19.38
C LEU A 194 -13.14 -7.81 -20.13
N GLY A 195 -14.30 -7.30 -19.70
CA GLY A 195 -15.61 -7.61 -20.29
C GLY A 195 -16.10 -9.05 -20.02
N GLU A 196 -15.54 -9.72 -19.00
CA GLU A 196 -15.88 -11.11 -18.67
C GLU A 196 -17.15 -11.24 -17.80
N GLU A 197 -17.47 -10.21 -17.01
CA GLU A 197 -18.63 -10.17 -16.13
C GLU A 197 -19.50 -8.93 -16.38
N LYS A 198 -20.83 -9.10 -16.21
CA LYS A 198 -21.78 -7.98 -16.26
C LYS A 198 -21.97 -7.38 -14.87
N THR A 199 -22.00 -6.05 -14.77
CA THR A 199 -22.10 -5.29 -13.52
C THR A 199 -23.36 -5.56 -12.68
N LYS A 200 -24.38 -6.25 -13.21
CA LYS A 200 -25.64 -6.50 -12.51
C LYS A 200 -25.51 -7.40 -11.27
N ASP A 201 -24.46 -8.23 -11.20
CA ASP A 201 -24.31 -9.24 -10.13
C ASP A 201 -23.52 -8.72 -8.91
N TYR A 202 -23.24 -7.42 -8.83
CA TYR A 202 -22.42 -6.87 -7.77
C TYR A 202 -23.18 -6.32 -6.54
N GLN A 203 -24.51 -6.25 -6.59
CA GLN A 203 -25.31 -5.64 -5.52
C GLN A 203 -25.18 -6.39 -4.18
N GLU A 204 -25.21 -7.71 -4.21
CA GLU A 204 -25.02 -8.52 -2.99
C GLU A 204 -23.62 -8.32 -2.42
N PHE A 205 -22.61 -8.30 -3.28
CA PHE A 205 -21.24 -8.06 -2.87
C PHE A 205 -21.07 -6.67 -2.22
N PHE A 206 -21.64 -5.62 -2.81
CA PHE A 206 -21.61 -4.27 -2.23
C PHE A 206 -22.40 -4.15 -0.94
N THR A 207 -23.44 -4.95 -0.75
CA THR A 207 -24.15 -5.02 0.53
C THR A 207 -23.25 -5.58 1.63
N VAL A 208 -22.49 -6.63 1.33
CA VAL A 208 -21.51 -7.20 2.27
C VAL A 208 -20.39 -6.18 2.56
N LEU A 209 -19.87 -5.52 1.52
CA LEU A 209 -18.85 -4.48 1.69
C LEU A 209 -19.34 -3.33 2.58
N GLU A 210 -20.59 -2.88 2.41
CA GLU A 210 -21.16 -1.83 3.25
C GLU A 210 -21.27 -2.25 4.71
N TYR A 211 -21.69 -3.48 4.96
CA TYR A 211 -21.78 -4.01 6.32
C TYR A 211 -20.40 -4.10 6.99
N MET A 212 -19.39 -4.52 6.26
CA MET A 212 -18.04 -4.76 6.80
C MET A 212 -17.17 -3.52 6.87
N LEU A 213 -17.24 -2.63 5.87
CA LEU A 213 -16.31 -1.51 5.70
C LEU A 213 -16.99 -0.12 5.86
N GLY A 214 -18.32 -0.10 5.93
CA GLY A 214 -19.10 1.13 6.04
C GLY A 214 -19.41 1.80 4.70
N LYS A 215 -20.42 2.68 4.73
CA LYS A 215 -21.00 3.33 3.55
C LYS A 215 -20.01 4.12 2.70
N ASN A 216 -19.10 4.82 3.32
CA ASN A 216 -18.15 5.68 2.60
C ASN A 216 -17.17 4.84 1.77
N GLN A 217 -16.63 3.79 2.35
CA GLN A 217 -15.70 2.91 1.65
C GLN A 217 -16.39 2.10 0.55
N ARG A 218 -17.62 1.60 0.80
CA ARG A 218 -18.46 0.99 -0.24
C ARG A 218 -18.61 1.93 -1.44
N ARG A 219 -19.05 3.19 -1.22
CA ARG A 219 -19.28 4.16 -2.30
C ARG A 219 -18.01 4.42 -3.13
N SER A 220 -16.86 4.53 -2.48
CA SER A 220 -15.58 4.72 -3.17
C SER A 220 -15.25 3.55 -4.08
N LEU A 221 -15.37 2.32 -3.56
CA LEU A 221 -15.08 1.08 -4.31
C LEU A 221 -16.08 0.86 -5.46
N GLU A 222 -17.37 1.12 -5.21
CA GLU A 222 -18.43 1.03 -6.22
C GLU A 222 -18.21 2.02 -7.37
N LYS A 223 -17.89 3.29 -7.05
CA LYS A 223 -17.56 4.32 -8.04
C LYS A 223 -16.38 3.90 -8.92
N LYS A 224 -15.33 3.34 -8.32
CA LYS A 224 -14.15 2.86 -9.06
C LYS A 224 -14.49 1.68 -9.98
N LEU A 225 -15.32 0.74 -9.52
CA LEU A 225 -15.77 -0.38 -10.35
C LEU A 225 -16.60 0.10 -11.55
N LEU A 226 -17.59 0.98 -11.32
CA LEU A 226 -18.44 1.51 -12.38
C LEU A 226 -17.64 2.31 -13.41
N ALA A 227 -16.68 3.13 -12.98
CA ALA A 227 -15.82 3.88 -13.88
C ALA A 227 -14.99 2.99 -14.82
N ILE A 228 -14.62 1.79 -14.36
CA ILE A 228 -13.86 0.83 -15.18
C ILE A 228 -14.78 -0.03 -16.06
N ALA A 229 -15.96 -0.42 -15.54
CA ALA A 229 -16.90 -1.27 -16.25
C ALA A 229 -17.69 -0.52 -17.32
N GLU A 230 -17.92 0.76 -17.14
CA GLU A 230 -18.65 1.65 -18.05
C GLU A 230 -17.76 2.86 -18.41
N PRO A 231 -16.68 2.66 -19.18
CA PRO A 231 -15.87 3.78 -19.61
C PRO A 231 -16.75 4.77 -20.37
N SER A 232 -16.79 6.01 -19.91
CA SER A 232 -17.53 7.10 -20.54
C SER A 232 -17.12 7.18 -21.99
N ASN A 233 -18.08 6.97 -22.91
CA ASN A 233 -17.93 7.16 -24.36
C ASN A 233 -17.53 8.58 -24.69
#